data_faa9c858ce02362090160ae7d9e2ce9c
#
_entry.id   faa9c858ce02362090160ae7d9e2ce9c
#
_cell.length_a   1.000
_cell.length_b   1.000
_cell.length_c   1.000
_cell.angle_alpha   90.00
_cell.angle_beta   90.00
_cell.angle_gamma   90.00
#
_symmetry.space_group_name_H-M   'P 1'
#
loop_
_entity.id
_entity.type
_entity.pdbx_description
1 polymer ?
#
loop_
_entity_poly.entity_id
_entity_poly.type
_entity_poly.pdbx_seq_one_letter_code
_entity_poly.pdbx_strand_id
1 'polypeptide(L)'
;MDSDDENMEEAVEGPLDDDGQPHGFCTVTYSSSDRFEGHFTHGEKNGKGKFFFFDGSTLEGFYVDDALQGQGVYTYEEGGVLHGTYVDGELNGPAQEFNGEGCLVFKGQYKDNNRCGECWVYYPDGGCVFGEVNEDGELTGGSLAYIYPDGVTALFGSFVDGELIEARCAALISNQSGRPRFEIAPNSPVYSYDKSTPTCIATHALLPDPYESKMVFVSDSMIKGAGQGLFAKTATAAGTVMAFYNGVRITHSEVDSRDWAMNGNTISLDEDTVIDVPQPFDHTDRYCASLGHKANHSFNPNCKYDPFVHPRFGPIKCIRTLRAVQKDEELTVSYGYDHDAEGKNGPEAPDWYKLELKDFQQRQAPPSGQ
;
A
#
# COMPACT_ATOMS: atom_id res chain seq x y z
N MET A 1 26.36 -20.30 -27.64
CA MET A 1 27.43 -19.27 -27.52
C MET A 1 27.52 -18.99 -26.06
N ASP A 2 28.60 -19.41 -25.55
CA ASP A 2 28.90 -19.84 -24.21
C ASP A 2 28.76 -18.73 -23.17
N SER A 3 28.02 -19.04 -22.11
CA SER A 3 27.78 -18.20 -20.93
C SER A 3 28.90 -18.31 -19.88
N ASP A 4 30.07 -18.80 -20.25
CA ASP A 4 31.16 -19.11 -19.30
C ASP A 4 32.18 -17.97 -19.13
N ASP A 5 32.05 -16.86 -19.85
CA ASP A 5 33.05 -15.77 -19.83
C ASP A 5 32.76 -14.62 -18.84
N GLU A 6 31.59 -14.58 -18.18
CA GLU A 6 31.21 -13.41 -17.37
C GLU A 6 31.71 -13.45 -15.91
N ASN A 7 32.29 -14.57 -15.42
CA ASN A 7 32.70 -14.74 -14.03
C ASN A 7 34.19 -15.18 -13.87
N MET A 8 35.11 -14.64 -14.67
CA MET A 8 36.51 -14.86 -14.40
C MET A 8 37.00 -14.11 -13.14
N GLU A 9 37.70 -14.81 -12.25
CA GLU A 9 38.30 -14.22 -11.08
C GLU A 9 39.40 -13.22 -11.49
N GLU A 10 39.26 -11.94 -11.12
CA GLU A 10 40.28 -10.91 -11.38
C GLU A 10 41.29 -10.76 -10.22
N ALA A 11 40.79 -10.90 -8.98
CA ALA A 11 41.63 -10.76 -7.80
C ALA A 11 41.15 -11.66 -6.66
N VAL A 12 42.09 -12.29 -5.99
CA VAL A 12 41.87 -13.11 -4.79
C VAL A 12 42.70 -12.54 -3.65
N GLU A 13 42.02 -12.21 -2.55
CA GLU A 13 42.62 -11.82 -1.29
C GLU A 13 42.29 -12.88 -0.23
N GLY A 14 43.33 -13.55 0.29
CA GLY A 14 43.20 -14.60 1.31
C GLY A 14 44.16 -15.76 1.11
N PRO A 15 44.03 -16.82 1.94
CA PRO A 15 44.85 -18.00 1.81
C PRO A 15 44.52 -18.81 0.55
N LEU A 16 45.54 -19.42 -0.04
CA LEU A 16 45.42 -20.32 -1.18
C LEU A 16 45.89 -21.72 -0.74
N ASP A 17 45.39 -22.75 -1.42
CA ASP A 17 45.89 -24.12 -1.28
C ASP A 17 47.18 -24.38 -2.10
N ASP A 18 47.63 -25.65 -2.10
CA ASP A 18 48.85 -26.04 -2.83
C ASP A 18 48.73 -25.90 -4.35
N ASP A 19 47.52 -25.87 -4.89
CA ASP A 19 47.21 -25.70 -6.32
C ASP A 19 46.96 -24.21 -6.68
N GLY A 20 47.09 -23.31 -5.69
CA GLY A 20 46.89 -21.86 -5.87
C GLY A 20 45.42 -21.42 -5.89
N GLN A 21 44.47 -22.28 -5.46
CA GLN A 21 43.05 -21.98 -5.41
C GLN A 21 42.67 -21.36 -4.05
N PRO A 22 41.62 -20.49 -4.00
CA PRO A 22 41.12 -19.96 -2.73
C PRO A 22 40.78 -21.07 -1.73
N HIS A 23 41.29 -20.95 -0.49
CA HIS A 23 41.06 -21.94 0.57
C HIS A 23 41.00 -21.26 1.95
N GLY A 24 39.90 -21.46 2.68
CA GLY A 24 39.63 -20.74 3.93
C GLY A 24 38.82 -19.48 3.68
N PHE A 25 38.97 -18.46 4.51
CA PHE A 25 38.24 -17.20 4.32
C PHE A 25 38.96 -16.31 3.31
N CYS A 26 38.32 -16.04 2.17
CA CYS A 26 38.86 -15.23 1.09
C CYS A 26 37.88 -14.16 0.63
N THR A 27 38.39 -13.12 0.02
CA THR A 27 37.62 -12.16 -0.81
C THR A 27 38.03 -12.38 -2.26
N VAL A 28 37.05 -12.69 -3.11
CA VAL A 28 37.24 -12.88 -4.55
C VAL A 28 36.48 -11.80 -5.29
N THR A 29 37.14 -11.08 -6.18
CA THR A 29 36.54 -10.10 -7.09
C THR A 29 36.51 -10.66 -8.50
N TYR A 30 35.34 -10.58 -9.15
CA TYR A 30 35.11 -11.11 -10.48
C TYR A 30 35.23 -10.03 -11.56
N SER A 31 35.40 -10.43 -12.80
CA SER A 31 35.48 -9.53 -13.96
C SER A 31 34.24 -8.66 -14.15
N SER A 32 33.05 -9.14 -13.67
CA SER A 32 31.80 -8.38 -13.59
C SER A 32 31.81 -7.23 -12.60
N SER A 33 32.87 -7.08 -11.79
CA SER A 33 32.95 -6.22 -10.60
C SER A 33 32.10 -6.73 -9.42
N ASP A 34 31.53 -7.90 -9.51
CA ASP A 34 30.95 -8.61 -8.37
C ASP A 34 32.04 -9.05 -7.40
N ARG A 35 31.69 -9.26 -6.14
CA ARG A 35 32.63 -9.67 -5.10
C ARG A 35 31.98 -10.67 -4.16
N PHE A 36 32.74 -11.71 -3.80
CA PHE A 36 32.36 -12.65 -2.76
C PHE A 36 33.32 -12.59 -1.59
N GLU A 37 32.79 -12.50 -0.39
CA GLU A 37 33.52 -12.60 0.88
C GLU A 37 33.01 -13.81 1.65
N GLY A 38 33.86 -14.82 1.85
CA GLY A 38 33.38 -16.02 2.51
C GLY A 38 34.41 -17.15 2.56
N HIS A 39 33.96 -18.32 2.93
CA HIS A 39 34.77 -19.50 3.03
C HIS A 39 34.82 -20.25 1.70
N PHE A 40 36.03 -20.69 1.35
CA PHE A 40 36.35 -21.49 0.17
C PHE A 40 37.02 -22.82 0.58
N THR A 41 36.78 -23.84 -0.23
CA THR A 41 37.47 -25.13 -0.14
C THR A 41 37.89 -25.53 -1.55
N HIS A 42 39.20 -25.53 -1.83
CA HIS A 42 39.78 -25.86 -3.14
C HIS A 42 39.14 -25.10 -4.31
N GLY A 43 39.02 -23.77 -4.17
CA GLY A 43 38.48 -22.89 -5.20
C GLY A 43 36.96 -22.72 -5.20
N GLU A 44 36.20 -23.60 -4.53
CA GLU A 44 34.72 -23.54 -4.48
C GLU A 44 34.26 -22.85 -3.21
N LYS A 45 33.19 -22.03 -3.32
CA LYS A 45 32.50 -21.41 -2.16
C LYS A 45 31.93 -22.50 -1.28
N ASN A 46 32.42 -22.62 -0.04
CA ASN A 46 32.00 -23.70 0.86
C ASN A 46 32.00 -23.20 2.31
N GLY A 47 30.83 -22.88 2.85
CA GLY A 47 30.63 -22.29 4.17
C GLY A 47 29.88 -20.97 4.12
N LYS A 48 29.99 -20.20 5.20
CA LYS A 48 29.33 -18.89 5.24
C LYS A 48 30.00 -17.90 4.29
N GLY A 49 29.19 -17.13 3.57
CA GLY A 49 29.68 -16.09 2.69
C GLY A 49 28.61 -15.08 2.31
N LYS A 50 29.10 -14.00 1.74
CA LYS A 50 28.29 -12.90 1.24
C LYS A 50 28.74 -12.51 -0.16
N PHE A 51 27.84 -12.55 -1.09
CA PHE A 51 28.01 -12.09 -2.44
C PHE A 51 27.54 -10.63 -2.53
N PHE A 52 28.33 -9.78 -3.16
CA PHE A 52 28.06 -8.38 -3.44
C PHE A 52 27.96 -8.23 -4.95
N PHE A 53 26.79 -7.92 -5.45
CA PHE A 53 26.55 -7.70 -6.87
C PHE A 53 26.96 -6.29 -7.27
N PHE A 54 27.31 -6.11 -8.54
CA PHE A 54 27.69 -4.82 -9.11
C PHE A 54 26.60 -3.74 -8.95
N ASP A 55 25.32 -4.13 -8.97
CA ASP A 55 24.18 -3.25 -8.77
C ASP A 55 23.99 -2.77 -7.32
N GLY A 56 24.85 -3.22 -6.38
CA GLY A 56 24.77 -2.88 -4.97
C GLY A 56 23.92 -3.83 -4.12
N SER A 57 23.21 -4.79 -4.74
CA SER A 57 22.49 -5.84 -4.01
C SER A 57 23.44 -6.84 -3.37
N THR A 58 22.97 -7.60 -2.40
CA THR A 58 23.81 -8.62 -1.72
C THR A 58 23.04 -9.91 -1.45
N LEU A 59 23.75 -11.05 -1.43
CA LEU A 59 23.18 -12.35 -1.07
C LEU A 59 24.08 -13.03 -0.02
N GLU A 60 23.54 -13.23 1.17
CA GLU A 60 24.25 -13.80 2.32
C GLU A 60 23.63 -15.14 2.73
N GLY A 61 24.50 -16.12 2.99
CA GLY A 61 24.04 -17.43 3.47
C GLY A 61 25.14 -18.46 3.57
N PHE A 62 24.77 -19.72 3.48
CA PHE A 62 25.68 -20.85 3.52
C PHE A 62 25.81 -21.48 2.14
N TYR A 63 27.04 -21.58 1.63
CA TYR A 63 27.35 -22.11 0.32
C TYR A 63 27.89 -23.54 0.43
N VAL A 64 27.57 -24.39 -0.52
CA VAL A 64 28.09 -25.74 -0.69
C VAL A 64 28.41 -25.91 -2.17
N ASP A 65 29.68 -26.20 -2.48
CA ASP A 65 30.15 -26.42 -3.85
C ASP A 65 29.62 -25.30 -4.80
N ASP A 66 29.97 -24.05 -4.49
CA ASP A 66 29.61 -22.79 -5.14
C ASP A 66 28.11 -22.38 -5.08
N ALA A 67 27.21 -23.24 -4.68
CA ALA A 67 25.79 -23.00 -4.65
C ALA A 67 25.30 -22.60 -3.25
N LEU A 68 24.42 -21.59 -3.15
CA LEU A 68 23.75 -21.21 -1.89
C LEU A 68 22.75 -22.31 -1.47
N GLN A 69 22.84 -22.77 -0.23
CA GLN A 69 21.99 -23.83 0.33
C GLN A 69 21.31 -23.39 1.63
N GLY A 70 20.03 -23.72 1.78
CA GLY A 70 19.26 -23.44 2.98
C GLY A 70 18.85 -21.99 3.12
N GLN A 71 18.89 -21.43 4.31
CA GLN A 71 18.43 -20.07 4.56
C GLN A 71 19.43 -19.04 4.00
N GLY A 72 18.92 -18.11 3.20
CA GLY A 72 19.67 -16.97 2.66
C GLY A 72 18.91 -15.66 2.82
N VAL A 73 19.67 -14.58 2.76
CA VAL A 73 19.18 -13.21 2.85
C VAL A 73 19.65 -12.44 1.61
N TYR A 74 18.72 -12.08 0.75
CA TYR A 74 18.95 -11.16 -0.36
C TYR A 74 18.57 -9.74 0.06
N THR A 75 19.48 -8.79 -0.11
CA THR A 75 19.21 -7.37 0.12
C THR A 75 19.24 -6.65 -1.21
N TYR A 76 18.14 -6.01 -1.57
CA TYR A 76 18.02 -5.22 -2.80
C TYR A 76 18.82 -3.91 -2.70
N GLU A 77 19.23 -3.36 -3.83
CA GLU A 77 19.93 -2.05 -3.90
C GLU A 77 19.12 -0.95 -3.16
N GLU A 78 17.80 -0.94 -3.31
CA GLU A 78 16.89 0.03 -2.69
C GLU A 78 16.63 -0.21 -1.19
N GLY A 79 17.29 -1.21 -0.58
CA GLY A 79 17.22 -1.51 0.85
C GLY A 79 16.12 -2.48 1.27
N GLY A 80 15.33 -3.01 0.35
CA GLY A 80 14.39 -4.11 0.64
C GLY A 80 15.14 -5.40 0.94
N VAL A 81 14.50 -6.35 1.66
CA VAL A 81 15.13 -7.61 2.08
C VAL A 81 14.23 -8.80 1.78
N LEU A 82 14.83 -9.85 1.20
CA LEU A 82 14.17 -11.15 1.01
C LEU A 82 14.87 -12.20 1.87
N HIS A 83 14.14 -12.80 2.80
CA HIS A 83 14.54 -13.98 3.53
C HIS A 83 13.95 -15.21 2.85
N GLY A 84 14.77 -16.12 2.37
CA GLY A 84 14.30 -17.27 1.61
C GLY A 84 15.08 -18.54 1.85
N THR A 85 14.53 -19.65 1.35
CA THR A 85 15.19 -20.95 1.33
C THR A 85 15.73 -21.22 -0.06
N TYR A 86 17.01 -21.55 -0.16
CA TYR A 86 17.72 -21.80 -1.41
C TYR A 86 18.07 -23.29 -1.53
N VAL A 87 17.99 -23.79 -2.73
CA VAL A 87 18.40 -25.13 -3.12
C VAL A 87 19.21 -25.00 -4.41
N ASP A 88 20.46 -25.46 -4.40
CA ASP A 88 21.37 -25.39 -5.54
C ASP A 88 21.48 -23.96 -6.15
N GLY A 89 21.53 -22.94 -5.28
CA GLY A 89 21.65 -21.54 -5.66
C GLY A 89 20.34 -20.86 -6.05
N GLU A 90 19.26 -21.60 -6.24
CA GLU A 90 17.97 -21.06 -6.60
C GLU A 90 17.05 -20.91 -5.40
N LEU A 91 16.22 -19.87 -5.40
CA LEU A 91 15.21 -19.64 -4.37
C LEU A 91 14.08 -20.67 -4.52
N ASN A 92 14.05 -21.66 -3.64
CA ASN A 92 13.13 -22.79 -3.65
C ASN A 92 12.64 -23.07 -2.23
N GLY A 93 11.38 -22.70 -1.92
CA GLY A 93 10.78 -22.90 -0.61
C GLY A 93 10.16 -21.65 0.00
N PRO A 94 9.91 -21.65 1.32
CA PRO A 94 9.28 -20.52 2.00
C PRO A 94 10.16 -19.27 1.96
N ALA A 95 9.52 -18.12 1.70
CA ALA A 95 10.17 -16.82 1.69
C ALA A 95 9.28 -15.71 2.27
N GLN A 96 9.95 -14.64 2.72
CA GLN A 96 9.35 -13.39 3.20
C GLN A 96 10.12 -12.22 2.58
N GLU A 97 9.38 -11.25 2.05
CA GLU A 97 9.96 -10.03 1.51
C GLU A 97 9.54 -8.82 2.35
N PHE A 98 10.49 -7.95 2.57
CA PHE A 98 10.31 -6.68 3.29
C PHE A 98 10.73 -5.53 2.38
N ASN A 99 10.01 -4.42 2.41
CA ASN A 99 10.41 -3.21 1.70
C ASN A 99 11.56 -2.48 2.43
N GLY A 100 12.05 -1.38 1.84
CA GLY A 100 13.14 -0.57 2.41
C GLY A 100 12.82 0.07 3.77
N GLU A 101 11.54 0.13 4.16
CA GLU A 101 11.08 0.58 5.48
C GLU A 101 11.01 -0.56 6.51
N GLY A 102 11.33 -1.80 6.11
CA GLY A 102 11.24 -3.00 6.95
C GLY A 102 9.83 -3.55 7.12
N CYS A 103 8.86 -3.10 6.33
CA CYS A 103 7.50 -3.63 6.36
C CYS A 103 7.42 -4.90 5.49
N LEU A 104 6.77 -5.94 6.03
CA LEU A 104 6.50 -7.17 5.29
C LEU A 104 5.57 -6.87 4.11
N VAL A 105 5.99 -7.22 2.88
CA VAL A 105 5.21 -7.02 1.64
C VAL A 105 4.77 -8.32 0.99
N PHE A 106 5.50 -9.42 1.22
CA PHE A 106 5.16 -10.74 0.70
C PHE A 106 5.54 -11.84 1.69
N LYS A 107 4.71 -12.88 1.75
CA LYS A 107 5.01 -14.12 2.47
C LYS A 107 4.38 -15.30 1.72
N GLY A 108 5.20 -16.21 1.24
CA GLY A 108 4.72 -17.32 0.42
C GLY A 108 5.80 -18.36 0.14
N GLN A 109 5.64 -19.01 -0.99
CA GLN A 109 6.56 -20.00 -1.52
C GLN A 109 7.20 -19.51 -2.82
N TYR A 110 8.42 -19.95 -3.05
CA TYR A 110 9.12 -19.79 -4.29
C TYR A 110 9.46 -21.16 -4.87
N LYS A 111 9.51 -21.24 -6.19
CA LYS A 111 10.02 -22.35 -6.96
C LYS A 111 10.78 -21.80 -8.14
N ASP A 112 12.05 -22.26 -8.30
CA ASP A 112 12.93 -21.87 -9.39
C ASP A 112 12.97 -20.32 -9.57
N ASN A 113 13.21 -19.60 -8.45
CA ASN A 113 13.24 -18.13 -8.32
C ASN A 113 11.91 -17.41 -8.57
N ASN A 114 10.80 -18.11 -8.80
CA ASN A 114 9.48 -17.53 -9.06
C ASN A 114 8.53 -17.76 -7.88
N ARG A 115 7.71 -16.76 -7.56
CA ARG A 115 6.63 -16.92 -6.56
C ARG A 115 5.66 -18.00 -7.04
N CYS A 116 5.22 -18.86 -6.14
CA CYS A 116 4.29 -19.95 -6.47
C CYS A 116 3.33 -20.28 -5.32
N GLY A 117 2.17 -20.87 -5.68
CA GLY A 117 1.20 -21.38 -4.72
C GLY A 117 0.54 -20.31 -3.85
N GLU A 118 0.05 -20.75 -2.68
CA GLU A 118 -0.63 -19.85 -1.72
C GLU A 118 0.33 -18.85 -1.10
N CYS A 119 -0.06 -17.55 -1.09
CA CYS A 119 0.74 -16.47 -0.54
C CYS A 119 -0.10 -15.38 0.13
N TRP A 120 0.58 -14.53 0.89
CA TRP A 120 0.10 -13.28 1.43
C TRP A 120 0.86 -12.13 0.79
N VAL A 121 0.12 -11.14 0.27
CA VAL A 121 0.66 -9.87 -0.21
C VAL A 121 0.12 -8.76 0.69
N TYR A 122 1.00 -7.92 1.23
CA TYR A 122 0.65 -6.85 2.16
C TYR A 122 0.86 -5.50 1.48
N TYR A 123 -0.12 -4.61 1.61
CA TYR A 123 -0.08 -3.28 1.04
C TYR A 123 0.32 -2.23 2.08
N PRO A 124 1.02 -1.14 1.68
CA PRO A 124 1.42 -0.06 2.59
C PRO A 124 0.23 0.63 3.26
N ASP A 125 -0.94 0.60 2.65
CA ASP A 125 -2.18 1.17 3.16
C ASP A 125 -2.79 0.40 4.33
N GLY A 126 -2.29 -0.82 4.60
CA GLY A 126 -2.69 -1.70 5.70
C GLY A 126 -3.62 -2.85 5.28
N GLY A 127 -4.05 -2.89 4.02
CA GLY A 127 -4.75 -4.05 3.46
C GLY A 127 -3.80 -5.20 3.14
N CYS A 128 -4.33 -6.40 2.95
CA CYS A 128 -3.56 -7.52 2.43
C CYS A 128 -4.44 -8.47 1.60
N VAL A 129 -3.80 -9.25 0.74
CA VAL A 129 -4.46 -10.29 -0.06
C VAL A 129 -3.87 -11.64 0.29
N PHE A 130 -4.76 -12.63 0.46
CA PHE A 130 -4.41 -14.04 0.49
C PHE A 130 -4.95 -14.72 -0.78
N GLY A 131 -4.10 -15.49 -1.46
CA GLY A 131 -4.50 -16.22 -2.65
C GLY A 131 -3.37 -17.04 -3.23
N GLU A 132 -3.59 -17.58 -4.44
CA GLU A 132 -2.57 -18.23 -5.25
C GLU A 132 -2.01 -17.27 -6.29
N VAL A 133 -0.75 -17.46 -6.64
CA VAL A 133 -0.13 -16.80 -7.79
C VAL A 133 -0.05 -17.76 -8.99
N ASN A 134 -0.24 -17.22 -10.19
CA ASN A 134 -0.04 -17.93 -11.45
C ASN A 134 1.46 -18.05 -11.79
N GLU A 135 1.77 -18.62 -12.98
CA GLU A 135 3.14 -18.78 -13.47
C GLU A 135 3.85 -17.42 -13.71
N ASP A 136 3.09 -16.34 -13.93
CA ASP A 136 3.59 -14.97 -14.10
C ASP A 136 3.78 -14.24 -12.74
N GLY A 137 3.47 -14.91 -11.63
CA GLY A 137 3.56 -14.33 -10.28
C GLY A 137 2.39 -13.43 -9.89
N GLU A 138 1.31 -13.41 -10.67
CA GLU A 138 0.13 -12.59 -10.42
C GLU A 138 -0.91 -13.34 -9.60
N LEU A 139 -1.57 -12.61 -8.68
CA LEU A 139 -2.67 -13.13 -7.88
C LEU A 139 -3.89 -13.43 -8.76
N THR A 140 -4.28 -14.68 -8.83
CA THR A 140 -5.41 -15.14 -9.65
C THR A 140 -6.16 -16.30 -9.00
N GLY A 141 -7.40 -16.51 -9.40
CA GLY A 141 -8.18 -17.67 -8.99
C GLY A 141 -9.54 -17.35 -8.37
N GLY A 142 -10.27 -18.40 -8.01
CA GLY A 142 -11.65 -18.32 -7.48
C GLY A 142 -11.75 -18.26 -5.96
N SER A 143 -10.63 -18.20 -5.24
CA SER A 143 -10.61 -18.29 -3.77
C SER A 143 -9.62 -17.29 -3.15
N LEU A 144 -9.57 -16.07 -3.70
CA LEU A 144 -8.80 -14.99 -3.12
C LEU A 144 -9.60 -14.22 -2.07
N ALA A 145 -8.87 -13.68 -1.11
CA ALA A 145 -9.43 -12.78 -0.12
C ALA A 145 -8.61 -11.49 -0.06
N TYR A 146 -9.24 -10.37 -0.33
CA TYR A 146 -8.73 -9.08 0.09
C TYR A 146 -9.20 -8.82 1.52
N ILE A 147 -8.29 -8.63 2.45
CA ILE A 147 -8.55 -8.33 3.85
C ILE A 147 -8.28 -6.84 4.08
N TYR A 148 -9.29 -6.15 4.63
CA TYR A 148 -9.20 -4.73 4.96
C TYR A 148 -8.23 -4.46 6.12
N PRO A 149 -7.85 -3.18 6.36
CA PRO A 149 -6.90 -2.81 7.42
C PRO A 149 -7.30 -3.19 8.84
N ASP A 150 -8.56 -3.60 9.11
CA ASP A 150 -8.97 -4.12 10.41
C ASP A 150 -8.48 -5.56 10.66
N GLY A 151 -7.91 -6.21 9.65
CA GLY A 151 -7.43 -7.59 9.71
C GLY A 151 -8.53 -8.64 9.84
N VAL A 152 -9.81 -8.26 9.71
CA VAL A 152 -10.97 -9.15 9.93
C VAL A 152 -11.95 -9.10 8.76
N THR A 153 -12.34 -7.90 8.32
CA THR A 153 -13.26 -7.73 7.20
C THR A 153 -12.57 -8.11 5.90
N ALA A 154 -13.23 -8.89 5.05
CA ALA A 154 -12.67 -9.31 3.78
C ALA A 154 -13.68 -9.26 2.63
N LEU A 155 -13.18 -9.14 1.41
CA LEU A 155 -13.87 -9.49 0.17
C LEU A 155 -13.29 -10.83 -0.30
N PHE A 156 -14.10 -11.89 -0.26
CA PHE A 156 -13.70 -13.24 -0.62
C PHE A 156 -14.38 -13.67 -1.91
N GLY A 157 -13.59 -14.09 -2.91
CA GLY A 157 -14.10 -14.46 -4.22
C GLY A 157 -13.05 -14.65 -5.29
N SER A 158 -13.36 -14.29 -6.53
CA SER A 158 -12.49 -14.46 -7.69
C SER A 158 -11.84 -13.16 -8.12
N PHE A 159 -10.57 -13.27 -8.47
CA PHE A 159 -9.76 -12.20 -9.05
C PHE A 159 -9.09 -12.73 -10.32
N VAL A 160 -8.88 -11.86 -11.28
CA VAL A 160 -8.12 -12.14 -12.51
C VAL A 160 -7.17 -10.97 -12.71
N ASP A 161 -5.88 -11.26 -12.86
CA ASP A 161 -4.82 -10.28 -13.08
C ASP A 161 -4.85 -9.14 -12.05
N GLY A 162 -5.08 -9.50 -10.78
CA GLY A 162 -5.21 -8.56 -9.68
C GLY A 162 -6.53 -7.79 -9.57
N GLU A 163 -7.42 -7.90 -10.56
CA GLU A 163 -8.73 -7.23 -10.54
C GLU A 163 -9.82 -8.11 -9.90
N LEU A 164 -10.65 -7.49 -9.06
CA LEU A 164 -11.79 -8.13 -8.42
C LEU A 164 -12.91 -8.40 -9.43
N ILE A 165 -13.14 -9.65 -9.77
CA ILE A 165 -14.21 -10.05 -10.69
C ILE A 165 -15.54 -10.20 -9.94
N GLU A 166 -15.56 -11.00 -8.89
CA GLU A 166 -16.74 -11.23 -8.06
C GLU A 166 -16.31 -11.63 -6.65
N ALA A 167 -16.79 -10.92 -5.63
CA ALA A 167 -16.58 -11.31 -4.24
C ALA A 167 -17.80 -11.02 -3.37
N ARG A 168 -17.79 -11.65 -2.18
CA ARG A 168 -18.77 -11.40 -1.11
C ARG A 168 -18.04 -10.95 0.14
N CYS A 169 -18.72 -10.13 0.94
CA CYS A 169 -18.20 -9.77 2.26
C CYS A 169 -18.06 -11.02 3.12
N ALA A 170 -16.92 -11.16 3.74
CA ALA A 170 -16.57 -12.25 4.64
C ALA A 170 -15.82 -11.72 5.86
N ALA A 171 -15.72 -12.55 6.89
CA ALA A 171 -14.87 -12.32 8.06
C ALA A 171 -13.74 -13.35 8.10
N LEU A 172 -12.52 -12.91 8.36
CA LEU A 172 -11.42 -13.80 8.71
C LEU A 172 -11.63 -14.31 10.14
N ILE A 173 -11.97 -15.59 10.28
CA ILE A 173 -12.29 -16.20 11.58
C ILE A 173 -11.11 -16.91 12.22
N SER A 174 -10.14 -17.34 11.45
CA SER A 174 -8.88 -17.93 11.95
C SER A 174 -7.79 -17.90 10.88
N ASN A 175 -6.54 -17.90 11.33
CA ASN A 175 -5.37 -18.08 10.47
C ASN A 175 -4.46 -19.13 11.13
N GLN A 176 -4.68 -20.41 10.83
CA GLN A 176 -3.92 -21.53 11.39
C GLN A 176 -2.85 -21.98 10.38
N SER A 177 -1.59 -21.98 10.81
CA SER A 177 -0.44 -22.40 9.99
C SER A 177 -0.32 -21.66 8.66
N GLY A 178 -0.72 -20.38 8.63
CA GLY A 178 -0.66 -19.54 7.41
C GLY A 178 -1.87 -19.69 6.47
N ARG A 179 -2.80 -20.61 6.76
CA ARG A 179 -4.04 -20.81 6.00
C ARG A 179 -5.22 -20.12 6.68
N PRO A 180 -5.74 -19.04 6.08
CA PRO A 180 -6.89 -18.33 6.63
C PRO A 180 -8.18 -19.09 6.36
N ARG A 181 -9.15 -18.92 7.28
CA ARG A 181 -10.53 -19.37 7.09
C ARG A 181 -11.45 -18.18 7.13
N PHE A 182 -12.30 -18.11 6.12
CA PHE A 182 -13.28 -17.04 5.95
C PHE A 182 -14.70 -17.56 6.17
N GLU A 183 -15.52 -16.74 6.80
CA GLU A 183 -16.97 -16.95 6.91
C GLU A 183 -17.68 -15.85 6.10
N ILE A 184 -18.40 -16.27 5.06
CA ILE A 184 -19.14 -15.33 4.20
C ILE A 184 -20.33 -14.79 4.98
N ALA A 185 -20.50 -13.47 4.98
CA ALA A 185 -21.63 -12.81 5.64
C ALA A 185 -22.95 -13.25 4.99
N PRO A 186 -23.96 -13.65 5.80
CA PRO A 186 -25.28 -14.00 5.27
C PRO A 186 -25.86 -12.85 4.42
N ASN A 187 -26.40 -13.20 3.26
CA ASN A 187 -27.01 -12.24 2.32
C ASN A 187 -26.07 -11.13 1.85
N SER A 188 -24.74 -11.34 1.91
CA SER A 188 -23.79 -10.39 1.35
C SER A 188 -24.10 -10.13 -0.11
N PRO A 189 -24.19 -8.87 -0.54
CA PRO A 189 -24.24 -8.53 -1.96
C PRO A 189 -22.94 -8.98 -2.64
N VAL A 190 -22.98 -8.98 -3.97
CA VAL A 190 -21.80 -9.21 -4.81
C VAL A 190 -21.08 -7.88 -5.00
N TYR A 191 -19.77 -7.90 -4.82
CA TYR A 191 -18.85 -6.80 -5.10
C TYR A 191 -17.98 -7.18 -6.29
N SER A 192 -17.70 -6.22 -7.17
CA SER A 192 -16.79 -6.36 -8.30
C SER A 192 -15.95 -5.10 -8.47
N TYR A 193 -14.92 -5.17 -9.29
CA TYR A 193 -14.16 -4.00 -9.68
C TYR A 193 -15.07 -3.01 -10.39
N ASP A 194 -15.06 -1.76 -9.98
CA ASP A 194 -16.00 -0.72 -10.37
C ASP A 194 -15.28 0.64 -10.44
N LYS A 195 -14.23 0.67 -11.28
CA LYS A 195 -13.42 1.88 -11.47
C LYS A 195 -14.25 3.00 -12.08
N SER A 196 -14.26 4.12 -11.41
CA SER A 196 -14.93 5.34 -11.88
C SER A 196 -14.31 5.88 -13.17
N THR A 197 -15.13 6.49 -13.99
CA THR A 197 -14.75 7.17 -15.23
C THR A 197 -15.10 8.67 -15.13
N PRO A 198 -14.78 9.51 -16.12
CA PRO A 198 -15.21 10.91 -16.12
C PRO A 198 -16.72 11.11 -16.06
N THR A 199 -17.51 10.13 -16.50
CA THR A 199 -18.98 10.24 -16.62
C THR A 199 -19.75 9.27 -15.72
N CYS A 200 -19.08 8.34 -15.04
CA CYS A 200 -19.68 7.35 -14.16
C CYS A 200 -18.92 7.26 -12.84
N ILE A 201 -19.59 7.61 -11.75
CA ILE A 201 -18.97 7.57 -10.40
C ILE A 201 -18.79 6.14 -9.89
N ALA A 202 -19.74 5.28 -10.16
CA ALA A 202 -19.74 3.85 -9.85
C ALA A 202 -20.95 3.18 -10.50
N THR A 203 -20.81 1.94 -10.96
CA THR A 203 -21.92 1.13 -11.49
C THR A 203 -22.95 0.82 -10.39
N HIS A 204 -22.45 0.61 -9.16
CA HIS A 204 -23.25 0.31 -7.97
C HIS A 204 -23.12 1.44 -6.93
N ALA A 205 -23.57 2.63 -7.29
CA ALA A 205 -23.44 3.85 -6.50
C ALA A 205 -24.04 3.77 -5.08
N LEU A 206 -25.08 2.95 -4.90
CA LEU A 206 -25.78 2.73 -3.62
C LEU A 206 -25.35 1.44 -2.90
N LEU A 207 -24.27 0.80 -3.31
CA LEU A 207 -23.70 -0.38 -2.65
C LEU A 207 -22.61 0.07 -1.67
N PRO A 208 -22.87 0.15 -0.35
CA PRO A 208 -21.90 0.60 0.63
C PRO A 208 -20.68 -0.33 0.68
N ASP A 209 -19.52 0.22 0.99
CA ASP A 209 -18.35 -0.58 1.29
C ASP A 209 -18.54 -1.32 2.63
N PRO A 210 -18.19 -2.63 2.71
CA PRO A 210 -18.46 -3.45 3.90
C PRO A 210 -17.57 -3.11 5.09
N TYR A 211 -16.37 -2.56 4.87
CA TYR A 211 -15.49 -2.08 5.93
C TYR A 211 -15.90 -0.68 6.39
N GLU A 212 -16.00 0.29 5.46
CA GLU A 212 -16.35 1.67 5.75
C GLU A 212 -17.68 1.76 6.53
N SER A 213 -18.67 0.95 6.14
CA SER A 213 -19.99 0.91 6.80
C SER A 213 -19.96 0.49 8.27
N LYS A 214 -18.87 -0.16 8.74
CA LYS A 214 -18.62 -0.48 10.15
C LYS A 214 -17.92 0.66 10.88
N MET A 215 -17.17 1.49 10.16
CA MET A 215 -16.28 2.51 10.72
C MET A 215 -16.95 3.86 10.90
N VAL A 216 -17.81 4.28 9.95
CA VAL A 216 -18.35 5.63 9.90
C VAL A 216 -19.84 5.69 9.62
N PHE A 217 -20.44 6.84 9.95
CA PHE A 217 -21.79 7.23 9.54
C PHE A 217 -21.84 8.72 9.21
N VAL A 218 -22.86 9.14 8.47
CA VAL A 218 -23.11 10.54 8.11
C VAL A 218 -24.24 11.09 8.97
N SER A 219 -24.07 12.29 9.52
CA SER A 219 -25.05 13.03 10.29
C SER A 219 -24.88 14.54 10.07
N ASP A 220 -25.75 15.34 10.67
CA ASP A 220 -25.57 16.80 10.69
C ASP A 220 -24.24 17.16 11.36
N SER A 221 -23.46 18.01 10.72
CA SER A 221 -22.15 18.44 11.21
C SER A 221 -22.29 19.29 12.48
N MET A 222 -21.32 19.13 13.36
CA MET A 222 -21.17 20.03 14.53
C MET A 222 -20.54 21.38 14.14
N ILE A 223 -20.00 21.49 12.93
CA ILE A 223 -19.43 22.72 12.38
C ILE A 223 -20.56 23.55 11.78
N LYS A 224 -20.73 24.74 12.29
CA LYS A 224 -21.83 25.63 11.87
C LYS A 224 -21.77 25.93 10.37
N GLY A 225 -22.86 25.60 9.67
CA GLY A 225 -22.99 25.87 8.23
C GLY A 225 -22.37 24.84 7.30
N ALA A 226 -21.72 23.79 7.82
CA ALA A 226 -21.09 22.74 7.00
C ALA A 226 -22.08 21.68 6.48
N GLY A 227 -23.37 21.71 6.91
CA GLY A 227 -24.35 20.73 6.50
C GLY A 227 -24.13 19.35 7.12
N GLN A 228 -23.86 18.33 6.32
CA GLN A 228 -23.54 16.99 6.81
C GLN A 228 -22.06 16.84 7.13
N GLY A 229 -21.74 15.95 8.08
CA GLY A 229 -20.39 15.55 8.45
C GLY A 229 -20.23 14.04 8.55
N LEU A 230 -18.99 13.57 8.62
CA LEU A 230 -18.61 12.18 8.77
C LEU A 230 -18.25 11.91 10.23
N PHE A 231 -18.78 10.84 10.82
CA PHE A 231 -18.65 10.53 12.25
C PHE A 231 -18.13 9.10 12.46
N ALA A 232 -17.32 8.90 13.49
CA ALA A 232 -16.83 7.59 13.89
C ALA A 232 -17.93 6.75 14.56
N LYS A 233 -18.15 5.51 14.12
CA LYS A 233 -19.07 4.56 14.80
C LYS A 233 -18.50 3.95 16.06
N THR A 234 -17.15 3.85 16.13
CA THR A 234 -16.43 3.24 17.24
C THR A 234 -15.20 4.06 17.58
N ALA A 235 -14.73 3.98 18.82
CA ALA A 235 -13.43 4.54 19.17
C ALA A 235 -12.32 3.79 18.44
N THR A 236 -11.35 4.51 17.85
CA THR A 236 -10.23 3.93 17.09
C THR A 236 -8.90 4.60 17.45
N ALA A 237 -7.80 3.90 17.21
CA ALA A 237 -6.46 4.41 17.40
C ALA A 237 -6.03 5.39 16.27
N ALA A 238 -4.92 6.07 16.48
CA ALA A 238 -4.23 6.80 15.41
C ALA A 238 -3.77 5.84 14.29
N GLY A 239 -3.73 6.33 13.05
CA GLY A 239 -3.31 5.55 11.88
C GLY A 239 -4.40 4.66 11.27
N THR A 240 -5.63 4.64 11.84
CA THR A 240 -6.74 3.82 11.36
C THR A 240 -7.37 4.43 10.10
N VAL A 241 -7.62 3.62 9.08
CA VAL A 241 -8.45 3.99 7.92
C VAL A 241 -9.91 4.04 8.37
N MET A 242 -10.59 5.14 8.13
CA MET A 242 -11.98 5.33 8.55
C MET A 242 -12.96 5.28 7.39
N ALA A 243 -12.61 5.86 6.26
CA ALA A 243 -13.49 6.00 5.10
C ALA A 243 -12.68 6.07 3.81
N PHE A 244 -13.35 5.87 2.70
CA PHE A 244 -12.79 5.93 1.36
C PHE A 244 -13.33 7.14 0.60
N TYR A 245 -12.49 7.72 -0.25
CA TYR A 245 -12.86 8.83 -1.11
C TYR A 245 -12.71 8.41 -2.56
N ASN A 246 -13.81 7.95 -3.14
CA ASN A 246 -13.94 7.65 -4.57
C ASN A 246 -14.91 8.66 -5.20
N GLY A 247 -14.75 8.93 -6.50
CA GLY A 247 -15.55 9.85 -7.28
C GLY A 247 -15.28 9.68 -8.77
N VAL A 248 -15.87 10.49 -9.62
CA VAL A 248 -15.52 10.53 -11.04
C VAL A 248 -14.06 10.98 -11.22
N ARG A 249 -13.45 10.57 -12.33
CA ARG A 249 -12.05 10.86 -12.65
C ARG A 249 -12.01 11.98 -13.67
N ILE A 250 -11.55 13.15 -13.28
CA ILE A 250 -11.39 14.31 -14.13
C ILE A 250 -9.94 14.80 -14.09
N THR A 251 -9.58 15.68 -14.99
CA THR A 251 -8.24 16.27 -15.04
C THR A 251 -8.14 17.55 -14.21
N HIS A 252 -6.92 17.92 -13.80
CA HIS A 252 -6.67 19.23 -13.15
C HIS A 252 -7.14 20.40 -14.04
N SER A 253 -6.93 20.32 -15.35
CA SER A 253 -7.37 21.34 -16.30
C SER A 253 -8.89 21.49 -16.34
N GLU A 254 -9.66 20.43 -16.19
CA GLU A 254 -11.14 20.51 -16.08
C GLU A 254 -11.56 21.20 -14.79
N VAL A 255 -10.90 20.92 -13.66
CA VAL A 255 -11.17 21.57 -12.36
C VAL A 255 -10.88 23.07 -12.47
N ASP A 256 -9.76 23.46 -13.06
CA ASP A 256 -9.33 24.85 -13.18
C ASP A 256 -10.21 25.67 -14.14
N SER A 257 -10.81 25.00 -15.14
CA SER A 257 -11.62 25.67 -16.18
C SER A 257 -13.07 25.92 -15.79
N ARG A 258 -13.59 25.24 -14.74
CA ARG A 258 -15.00 25.32 -14.34
C ARG A 258 -15.22 26.24 -13.14
N ASP A 259 -16.49 26.63 -12.93
CA ASP A 259 -16.85 27.44 -11.76
C ASP A 259 -16.39 26.76 -10.46
N TRP A 260 -15.71 27.52 -9.61
CA TRP A 260 -15.20 27.07 -8.31
C TRP A 260 -16.27 26.43 -7.43
N ALA A 261 -17.52 26.93 -7.50
CA ALA A 261 -18.66 26.36 -6.75
C ALA A 261 -18.89 24.85 -7.06
N MET A 262 -18.42 24.37 -8.21
CA MET A 262 -18.48 22.96 -8.60
C MET A 262 -17.36 22.11 -8.01
N ASN A 263 -16.36 22.72 -7.38
CA ASN A 263 -15.16 22.04 -6.86
C ASN A 263 -15.26 21.69 -5.37
N GLY A 264 -16.45 21.76 -4.78
CA GLY A 264 -16.66 21.53 -3.33
C GLY A 264 -16.26 20.13 -2.84
N ASN A 265 -16.28 19.13 -3.73
CA ASN A 265 -15.96 17.73 -3.41
C ASN A 265 -14.85 17.18 -4.32
N THR A 266 -13.87 17.99 -4.66
CA THR A 266 -12.70 17.56 -5.43
C THR A 266 -11.50 17.28 -4.55
N ILE A 267 -10.71 16.29 -4.92
CA ILE A 267 -9.43 15.98 -4.30
C ILE A 267 -8.43 15.47 -5.35
N SER A 268 -7.21 15.99 -5.35
CA SER A 268 -6.14 15.46 -6.21
C SER A 268 -5.84 14.01 -5.84
N LEU A 269 -5.86 13.12 -6.83
CA LEU A 269 -5.41 11.75 -6.68
C LEU A 269 -3.90 11.65 -6.93
N ASP A 270 -3.48 12.13 -8.07
CA ASP A 270 -2.10 12.15 -8.57
C ASP A 270 -1.84 13.41 -9.42
N GLU A 271 -0.74 13.44 -10.16
CA GLU A 271 -0.33 14.58 -10.99
C GLU A 271 -1.31 14.89 -12.14
N ASP A 272 -2.04 13.87 -12.63
CA ASP A 272 -2.93 14.00 -13.79
C ASP A 272 -4.41 13.97 -13.41
N THR A 273 -4.75 13.31 -12.29
CA THR A 273 -6.12 12.91 -11.97
C THR A 273 -6.64 13.59 -10.70
N VAL A 274 -7.85 14.12 -10.80
CA VAL A 274 -8.66 14.60 -9.68
C VAL A 274 -9.88 13.67 -9.50
N ILE A 275 -10.16 13.33 -8.26
CA ILE A 275 -11.42 12.66 -7.87
C ILE A 275 -12.45 13.75 -7.55
N ASP A 276 -13.64 13.63 -8.11
CA ASP A 276 -14.76 14.53 -7.85
C ASP A 276 -16.05 13.77 -7.49
N VAL A 277 -16.80 14.27 -6.52
CA VAL A 277 -18.14 13.78 -6.19
C VAL A 277 -19.15 14.89 -6.51
N PRO A 278 -19.56 15.01 -7.80
CA PRO A 278 -20.42 16.09 -8.25
C PRO A 278 -21.88 15.87 -7.78
N GLN A 279 -22.67 16.95 -7.80
CA GLN A 279 -24.11 16.82 -7.62
C GLN A 279 -24.74 15.95 -8.74
N PRO A 280 -25.71 15.09 -8.41
CA PRO A 280 -26.36 14.90 -7.09
C PRO A 280 -25.71 13.82 -6.21
N PHE A 281 -24.51 13.32 -6.55
CA PHE A 281 -23.80 12.24 -5.82
C PHE A 281 -23.24 12.70 -4.47
N ASP A 282 -23.25 13.99 -4.19
CA ASP A 282 -22.98 14.52 -2.86
C ASP A 282 -24.06 14.16 -1.82
N HIS A 283 -25.22 13.65 -2.24
CA HIS A 283 -26.27 13.12 -1.37
C HIS A 283 -26.16 11.60 -1.18
N THR A 284 -26.27 11.14 0.08
CA THR A 284 -26.11 9.72 0.43
C THR A 284 -27.21 8.80 -0.11
N ASP A 285 -28.37 9.34 -0.49
CA ASP A 285 -29.43 8.63 -1.19
C ASP A 285 -29.14 8.43 -2.70
N ARG A 286 -28.12 9.09 -3.23
CA ARG A 286 -27.64 8.96 -4.60
C ARG A 286 -26.31 8.24 -4.69
N TYR A 287 -25.45 8.41 -3.69
CA TYR A 287 -24.14 7.78 -3.62
C TYR A 287 -23.74 7.52 -2.17
N CYS A 288 -23.51 6.25 -1.84
CA CYS A 288 -22.97 5.81 -0.55
C CYS A 288 -21.94 4.69 -0.68
N ALA A 289 -21.41 4.48 -1.88
CA ALA A 289 -20.39 3.47 -2.12
C ALA A 289 -19.02 3.84 -1.48
N SER A 290 -18.80 5.14 -1.26
CA SER A 290 -17.75 5.68 -0.39
C SER A 290 -18.21 7.01 0.23
N LEU A 291 -17.74 7.32 1.44
CA LEU A 291 -18.26 8.45 2.25
C LEU A 291 -17.19 9.50 2.60
N GLY A 292 -15.96 9.33 2.15
CA GLY A 292 -14.84 10.23 2.48
C GLY A 292 -15.08 11.70 2.11
N HIS A 293 -15.91 11.95 1.08
CA HIS A 293 -16.31 13.31 0.68
C HIS A 293 -17.20 14.05 1.71
N LYS A 294 -17.65 13.35 2.76
CA LYS A 294 -18.43 13.91 3.87
C LYS A 294 -17.58 14.42 5.03
N ALA A 295 -16.25 14.21 4.99
CA ALA A 295 -15.37 14.75 6.00
C ALA A 295 -15.18 16.26 5.82
N ASN A 296 -15.54 17.04 6.82
CA ASN A 296 -15.45 18.51 6.79
C ASN A 296 -14.05 19.00 7.09
N HIS A 297 -13.78 20.27 6.72
CA HIS A 297 -12.51 20.94 7.02
C HIS A 297 -12.34 21.28 8.50
N SER A 298 -11.11 21.19 8.97
CA SER A 298 -10.67 21.79 10.23
C SER A 298 -9.21 22.21 10.15
N PHE A 299 -8.85 23.34 10.76
CA PHE A 299 -7.44 23.74 10.94
C PHE A 299 -6.72 22.96 12.05
N ASN A 300 -7.46 22.18 12.84
CA ASN A 300 -6.91 21.22 13.80
C ASN A 300 -7.56 19.84 13.54
N PRO A 301 -7.28 19.22 12.39
CA PRO A 301 -7.97 18.01 11.95
C PRO A 301 -7.58 16.80 12.82
N ASN A 302 -8.51 15.87 12.98
CA ASN A 302 -8.23 14.57 13.59
C ASN A 302 -7.90 13.47 12.57
N CYS A 303 -8.06 13.78 11.26
CA CYS A 303 -7.76 12.88 10.16
C CYS A 303 -6.98 13.58 9.05
N LYS A 304 -6.40 12.80 8.15
CA LYS A 304 -5.76 13.23 6.89
C LYS A 304 -6.28 12.42 5.71
N TYR A 305 -6.11 12.97 4.52
CA TYR A 305 -6.18 12.19 3.30
C TYR A 305 -4.89 11.40 3.10
N ASP A 306 -5.02 10.13 2.67
CA ASP A 306 -3.89 9.25 2.42
C ASP A 306 -4.15 8.43 1.13
N PRO A 307 -3.14 8.06 0.34
CA PRO A 307 -3.32 7.13 -0.77
C PRO A 307 -3.86 5.78 -0.29
N PHE A 308 -4.68 5.15 -1.12
CA PHE A 308 -5.23 3.82 -0.86
C PHE A 308 -5.51 3.08 -2.17
N VAL A 309 -5.17 1.79 -2.25
CA VAL A 309 -5.53 0.94 -3.38
C VAL A 309 -6.70 0.05 -2.98
N HIS A 310 -7.90 0.46 -3.42
CA HIS A 310 -9.13 -0.20 -3.04
C HIS A 310 -9.49 -1.34 -4.03
N PRO A 311 -9.83 -2.56 -3.58
CA PRO A 311 -10.10 -3.69 -4.47
C PRO A 311 -11.26 -3.43 -5.44
N ARG A 312 -12.19 -2.57 -5.06
CA ARG A 312 -13.37 -2.20 -5.84
C ARG A 312 -13.16 -1.00 -6.75
N PHE A 313 -12.38 -0.02 -6.32
CA PHE A 313 -12.27 1.28 -7.00
C PHE A 313 -10.89 1.56 -7.60
N GLY A 314 -9.91 0.68 -7.36
CA GLY A 314 -8.51 0.92 -7.72
C GLY A 314 -7.87 2.02 -6.86
N PRO A 315 -6.91 2.79 -7.40
CA PRO A 315 -6.27 3.89 -6.68
C PRO A 315 -7.28 4.98 -6.32
N ILE A 316 -7.36 5.32 -5.02
CA ILE A 316 -8.24 6.35 -4.44
C ILE A 316 -7.53 7.06 -3.28
N LYS A 317 -8.24 7.96 -2.59
CA LYS A 317 -7.83 8.45 -1.27
C LYS A 317 -8.64 7.75 -0.16
N CYS A 318 -8.07 7.67 1.02
CA CYS A 318 -8.79 7.30 2.24
C CYS A 318 -8.70 8.42 3.28
N ILE A 319 -9.58 8.37 4.27
CA ILE A 319 -9.55 9.18 5.48
C ILE A 319 -8.85 8.35 6.55
N ARG A 320 -7.68 8.80 7.02
CA ARG A 320 -6.88 8.11 8.05
C ARG A 320 -6.74 9.00 9.29
N THR A 321 -6.96 8.42 10.46
CA THR A 321 -6.85 9.15 11.73
C THR A 321 -5.41 9.58 12.02
N LEU A 322 -5.23 10.85 12.46
CA LEU A 322 -3.96 11.40 12.93
C LEU A 322 -3.73 11.12 14.42
N ARG A 323 -4.81 10.99 15.18
CA ARG A 323 -4.84 10.66 16.60
C ARG A 323 -5.97 9.66 16.89
N ALA A 324 -6.02 9.17 18.12
CA ALA A 324 -7.18 8.41 18.55
C ALA A 324 -8.45 9.27 18.47
N VAL A 325 -9.54 8.70 17.97
CA VAL A 325 -10.86 9.32 17.91
C VAL A 325 -11.85 8.51 18.74
N GLN A 326 -12.83 9.21 19.29
CA GLN A 326 -13.87 8.59 20.11
C GLN A 326 -15.06 8.17 19.24
N LYS A 327 -15.89 7.27 19.79
CA LYS A 327 -17.20 7.00 19.19
C LYS A 327 -18.00 8.30 19.11
N ASP A 328 -18.73 8.47 18.00
CA ASP A 328 -19.56 9.62 17.68
C ASP A 328 -18.80 10.95 17.52
N GLU A 329 -17.46 10.91 17.46
CA GLU A 329 -16.65 12.08 17.14
C GLU A 329 -16.70 12.39 15.65
N GLU A 330 -16.88 13.68 15.29
CA GLU A 330 -16.83 14.12 13.89
C GLU A 330 -15.39 14.03 13.36
N LEU A 331 -15.26 13.40 12.17
CA LEU A 331 -13.99 13.25 11.47
C LEU A 331 -13.76 14.47 10.59
N THR A 332 -12.64 15.15 10.80
CA THR A 332 -12.27 16.35 10.07
C THR A 332 -10.90 16.21 9.44
N VAL A 333 -10.72 16.85 8.28
CA VAL A 333 -9.48 16.85 7.50
C VAL A 333 -9.05 18.27 7.18
N SER A 334 -7.81 18.47 6.76
CA SER A 334 -7.39 19.73 6.14
C SER A 334 -7.66 19.65 4.63
N TYR A 335 -8.36 20.64 4.08
CA TYR A 335 -8.59 20.71 2.63
C TYR A 335 -7.34 21.17 1.85
N GLY A 336 -6.32 21.71 2.55
CA GLY A 336 -5.05 22.06 1.92
C GLY A 336 -5.15 23.19 0.88
N TYR A 337 -6.15 24.07 0.99
CA TYR A 337 -6.19 25.28 0.15
C TYR A 337 -4.89 26.06 0.33
N ASP A 338 -4.29 26.47 -0.77
CA ASP A 338 -3.00 27.12 -0.76
C ASP A 338 -3.06 28.43 0.03
N HIS A 339 -2.20 28.55 1.03
CA HIS A 339 -2.15 29.71 1.92
C HIS A 339 -1.18 30.79 1.42
N ASP A 340 -0.53 30.57 0.28
CA ASP A 340 0.41 31.54 -0.25
C ASP A 340 -0.32 32.84 -0.63
N ALA A 341 -0.08 33.86 0.19
CA ALA A 341 -0.63 35.20 0.07
C ALA A 341 -0.28 35.90 -1.28
N GLU A 342 0.47 35.28 -2.16
CA GLU A 342 0.90 35.80 -3.43
C GLU A 342 0.10 35.30 -4.65
N GLY A 343 -0.86 34.40 -4.47
CA GLY A 343 -1.95 34.13 -5.44
C GLY A 343 -1.53 33.70 -6.84
N LYS A 344 -0.44 32.94 -7.02
CA LYS A 344 0.07 32.70 -8.36
C LYS A 344 -0.26 31.34 -8.99
N ASN A 345 -0.67 30.30 -8.23
CA ASN A 345 -0.82 28.96 -8.82
C ASN A 345 -1.87 28.03 -8.19
N GLY A 346 -2.86 28.53 -7.47
CA GLY A 346 -3.92 27.69 -6.91
C GLY A 346 -5.29 28.38 -6.97
N PRO A 347 -6.40 27.63 -6.89
CA PRO A 347 -7.73 28.21 -6.82
C PRO A 347 -7.86 29.05 -5.54
N GLU A 348 -8.46 30.24 -5.68
CA GLU A 348 -8.67 31.14 -4.57
C GLU A 348 -9.52 30.46 -3.47
N ALA A 349 -8.99 30.39 -2.24
CA ALA A 349 -9.72 29.78 -1.13
C ALA A 349 -11.09 30.47 -0.93
N PRO A 350 -12.17 29.71 -0.63
CA PRO A 350 -13.50 30.29 -0.40
C PRO A 350 -13.49 31.25 0.79
N ASP A 351 -14.41 32.22 0.77
CA ASP A 351 -14.50 33.26 1.82
C ASP A 351 -14.68 32.68 3.23
N TRP A 352 -15.45 31.60 3.37
CA TRP A 352 -15.62 30.94 4.66
C TRP A 352 -14.30 30.40 5.22
N TYR A 353 -13.45 29.82 4.34
CA TYR A 353 -12.14 29.29 4.72
C TYR A 353 -11.18 30.42 5.16
N LYS A 354 -11.17 31.53 4.43
CA LYS A 354 -10.35 32.71 4.78
C LYS A 354 -10.76 33.29 6.15
N LEU A 355 -12.05 33.32 6.43
CA LEU A 355 -12.58 33.78 7.73
C LEU A 355 -12.17 32.84 8.87
N GLU A 356 -12.34 31.54 8.71
CA GLU A 356 -11.94 30.55 9.71
C GLU A 356 -10.42 30.52 9.93
N LEU A 357 -9.63 30.65 8.86
CA LEU A 357 -8.17 30.76 8.94
C LEU A 357 -7.76 31.95 9.79
N LYS A 358 -8.37 33.11 9.56
CA LYS A 358 -8.10 34.32 10.34
C LYS A 358 -8.43 34.15 11.82
N ASP A 359 -9.56 33.55 12.13
CA ASP A 359 -9.99 33.26 13.50
C ASP A 359 -9.05 32.24 14.16
N PHE A 360 -8.60 31.23 13.45
CA PHE A 360 -7.63 30.24 13.92
C PHE A 360 -6.28 30.89 14.23
N GLN A 361 -5.76 31.72 13.33
CA GLN A 361 -4.50 32.46 13.51
C GLN A 361 -4.57 33.41 14.72
N GLN A 362 -5.70 34.10 14.94
CA GLN A 362 -5.89 34.95 16.10
C GLN A 362 -5.88 34.20 17.44
N ARG A 363 -6.41 32.96 17.45
CA ARG A 363 -6.39 32.10 18.67
C ARG A 363 -4.99 31.54 18.96
N GLN A 364 -4.13 31.40 17.92
CA GLN A 364 -2.74 30.94 18.05
C GLN A 364 -1.77 32.06 18.41
N ALA A 365 -2.14 33.34 18.21
CA ALA A 365 -1.28 34.47 18.52
C ALA A 365 -1.04 34.52 20.06
N PRO A 366 0.22 34.65 20.50
CA PRO A 366 0.50 34.82 21.94
C PRO A 366 -0.25 36.07 22.41
N PRO A 367 -0.76 36.07 23.67
CA PRO A 367 -1.43 37.23 24.23
C PRO A 367 -0.47 38.44 24.12
N SER A 368 -0.91 39.45 23.38
CA SER A 368 -0.18 40.69 23.22
C SER A 368 0.15 41.20 24.63
N GLY A 369 1.46 41.18 24.95
CA GLY A 369 1.96 41.49 26.27
C GLY A 369 1.45 42.82 26.80
N GLN A 370 0.98 42.76 28.03
CA GLN A 370 0.90 43.93 28.93
C GLN A 370 2.26 44.09 29.63
#